data_148337530b6fa54dc5a80ea60271eb87
#
_entry.id   148337530b6fa54dc5a80ea60271eb87
#
_cell.length_a   1.000
_cell.length_b   1.000
_cell.length_c   1.000
_cell.angle_alpha   90.00
_cell.angle_beta   90.00
_cell.angle_gamma   90.00
#
_symmetry.space_group_name_H-M   'P 1'
#
loop_
_entity.id
_entity.type
_entity.pdbx_description
1 polymer ?
#
loop_
_entity_poly.entity_id
_entity_poly.type
_entity_poly.pdbx_seq_one_letter_code
_entity_poly.pdbx_strand_id
1 'polypeptide(L)'
;MPRSPRRPALLHPAPEDFTVLDILHALSDPTRMTVVLTLRASPERACGTFPVEVAPSTLTHHFRVLREAGIIRQREDGNRRWTMLRDEDLAARFPGLLDAIVAAYQGSGLSASARRC
;
A
#
# COMPACT_ATOMS: atom_id res chain seq x y z
N MET A 1 5.31 -23.55 24.02
CA MET A 1 5.11 -22.99 24.15
C MET A 1 4.80 -22.14 23.80
N PRO A 2 4.41 -21.92 23.80
CA PRO A 2 4.07 -21.00 23.30
C PRO A 2 4.30 -19.87 23.56
N ARG A 3 4.49 -19.42 23.19
CA ARG A 3 4.72 -18.44 23.25
C ARG A 3 3.97 -17.63 23.64
N SER A 4 4.27 -17.06 23.71
CA SER A 4 3.74 -16.10 24.33
C SER A 4 2.73 -15.40 23.66
N PRO A 5 1.88 -14.77 24.28
CA PRO A 5 0.71 -14.19 23.68
C PRO A 5 0.94 -12.89 23.02
N ARG A 6 2.11 -12.61 22.59
CA ARG A 6 2.26 -11.42 21.91
C ARG A 6 1.51 -11.47 20.63
N ARG A 7 1.26 -10.35 20.00
CA ARG A 7 0.52 -10.28 18.77
C ARG A 7 1.11 -11.19 17.72
N PRO A 8 0.28 -11.86 16.93
CA PRO A 8 0.81 -12.66 15.84
C PRO A 8 1.56 -11.80 14.85
N ALA A 9 2.50 -12.38 14.17
CA ALA A 9 3.18 -11.68 13.11
C ALA A 9 2.19 -11.27 12.03
N LEU A 10 2.44 -10.14 11.40
CA LEU A 10 1.60 -9.70 10.30
C LEU A 10 1.77 -10.64 9.12
N LEU A 11 0.65 -11.04 8.54
CA LEU A 11 0.68 -11.96 7.43
C LEU A 11 0.87 -11.20 6.13
N HIS A 12 1.77 -11.73 5.31
CA HIS A 12 2.04 -11.16 3.99
C HIS A 12 1.99 -12.27 2.95
N PRO A 13 1.30 -12.06 1.83
CA PRO A 13 1.28 -13.09 0.80
C PRO A 13 2.64 -13.24 0.15
N ALA A 14 2.92 -14.45 -0.31
CA ALA A 14 4.12 -14.67 -1.12
C ALA A 14 3.88 -14.08 -2.51
N PRO A 15 4.95 -13.70 -3.22
CA PRO A 15 4.75 -13.12 -4.56
C PRO A 15 3.96 -14.04 -5.50
N GLU A 16 4.11 -15.36 -5.37
CA GLU A 16 3.38 -16.29 -6.23
C GLU A 16 1.88 -16.26 -5.98
N ASP A 17 1.45 -15.71 -4.84
CA ASP A 17 0.05 -15.62 -4.51
C ASP A 17 -0.58 -14.29 -4.93
N PHE A 18 0.19 -13.39 -5.48
CA PHE A 18 -0.36 -12.11 -5.96
C PHE A 18 -1.26 -12.37 -7.15
N THR A 19 -2.39 -11.67 -7.20
CA THR A 19 -3.24 -11.68 -8.39
C THR A 19 -3.47 -10.25 -8.85
N VAL A 20 -3.63 -10.09 -10.15
CA VAL A 20 -3.83 -8.77 -10.70
C VAL A 20 -5.13 -8.16 -10.19
N LEU A 21 -6.16 -8.98 -10.00
CA LEU A 21 -7.44 -8.43 -9.52
C LEU A 21 -7.34 -7.93 -8.09
N ASP A 22 -6.61 -8.61 -7.23
CA ASP A 22 -6.40 -8.11 -5.88
C ASP A 22 -5.66 -6.79 -5.89
N ILE A 23 -4.67 -6.66 -6.76
CA ILE A 23 -3.90 -5.42 -6.86
C ILE A 23 -4.79 -4.29 -7.37
N LEU A 24 -5.57 -4.55 -8.41
CA LEU A 24 -6.45 -3.52 -8.94
C LEU A 24 -7.49 -3.11 -7.90
N HIS A 25 -8.04 -4.06 -7.18
CA HIS A 25 -8.99 -3.75 -6.11
C HIS A 25 -8.34 -2.87 -5.04
N ALA A 26 -7.16 -3.25 -4.60
CA ALA A 26 -6.48 -2.50 -3.54
C ALA A 26 -6.15 -1.08 -3.98
N LEU A 27 -5.92 -0.86 -5.27
CA LEU A 27 -5.56 0.46 -5.78
C LEU A 27 -6.77 1.26 -6.23
N SER A 28 -7.98 0.75 -6.06
CA SER A 28 -9.18 1.44 -6.52
C SER A 28 -9.76 2.40 -5.48
N ASP A 29 -8.91 2.97 -4.65
CA ASP A 29 -9.35 3.89 -3.61
C ASP A 29 -8.35 5.04 -3.51
N PRO A 30 -8.82 6.30 -3.44
CA PRO A 30 -7.89 7.44 -3.42
C PRO A 30 -6.98 7.47 -2.19
N THR A 31 -7.47 7.06 -1.03
CA THR A 31 -6.63 7.03 0.16
C THR A 31 -5.51 6.01 -0.01
N ARG A 32 -5.85 4.84 -0.54
CA ARG A 32 -4.83 3.81 -0.77
C ARG A 32 -3.83 4.24 -1.83
N MET A 33 -4.30 4.92 -2.88
CA MET A 33 -3.36 5.46 -3.86
C MET A 33 -2.44 6.50 -3.25
N THR A 34 -2.95 7.33 -2.33
CA THR A 34 -2.10 8.30 -1.65
C THR A 34 -1.02 7.60 -0.83
N VAL A 35 -1.37 6.51 -0.16
CA VAL A 35 -0.37 5.73 0.58
C VAL A 35 0.72 5.22 -0.36
N VAL A 36 0.33 4.67 -1.51
CA VAL A 36 1.30 4.14 -2.47
C VAL A 36 2.20 5.26 -3.01
N LEU A 37 1.62 6.38 -3.38
CA LEU A 37 2.41 7.50 -3.91
C LEU A 37 3.38 8.02 -2.86
N THR A 38 2.94 8.07 -1.61
CA THR A 38 3.79 8.52 -0.52
C THR A 38 4.98 7.57 -0.34
N LEU A 39 4.73 6.26 -0.42
CA LEU A 39 5.81 5.28 -0.28
C LEU A 39 6.76 5.27 -1.46
N ARG A 40 6.30 5.64 -2.65
CA ARG A 40 7.21 5.76 -3.79
C ARG A 40 8.20 6.89 -3.58
N ALA A 41 7.78 7.95 -2.91
CA ALA A 41 8.65 9.09 -2.63
C ALA A 41 9.47 8.89 -1.37
N SER A 42 8.99 8.08 -0.44
CA SER A 42 9.62 7.90 0.86
C SER A 42 9.51 6.41 1.20
N PRO A 43 10.52 5.63 0.90
CA PRO A 43 10.39 4.16 0.84
C PRO A 43 9.88 3.48 2.10
N GLU A 44 10.11 4.05 3.27
CA GLU A 44 9.62 3.43 4.48
C GLU A 44 9.10 4.50 5.42
N ARG A 45 7.88 4.32 5.92
CA ARG A 45 7.27 5.30 6.82
C ARG A 45 6.54 4.61 7.96
N ALA A 46 6.54 5.28 9.11
CA ALA A 46 5.72 4.82 10.22
C ALA A 46 4.25 5.08 9.89
N CYS A 47 3.36 4.23 10.37
CA CYS A 47 1.96 4.26 9.99
C CYS A 47 1.26 5.58 10.28
N GLY A 48 1.62 6.29 11.30
CA GLY A 48 0.95 7.52 11.63
C GLY A 48 1.41 8.75 10.87
N THR A 49 2.29 8.58 9.88
CA THR A 49 2.92 9.72 9.22
C THR A 49 2.45 9.93 7.78
N PHE A 50 1.37 9.28 7.38
CA PHE A 50 0.88 9.43 6.00
C PHE A 50 -0.03 10.64 5.87
N PRO A 51 0.03 11.36 4.75
CA PRO A 51 -0.76 12.58 4.58
C PRO A 51 -2.19 12.28 4.14
N VAL A 52 -2.93 11.61 5.00
CA VAL A 52 -4.33 11.25 4.74
C VAL A 52 -5.16 11.68 5.95
N GLU A 53 -6.41 12.03 5.68
CA GLU A 53 -7.31 12.52 6.71
C GLU A 53 -8.48 11.56 6.85
N VAL A 54 -8.22 10.43 7.47
CA VAL A 54 -9.26 9.45 7.73
C VAL A 54 -9.09 8.98 9.17
N ALA A 55 -10.14 8.42 9.72
CA ALA A 55 -10.08 7.88 11.07
C ALA A 55 -9.02 6.79 11.16
N PRO A 56 -8.36 6.64 12.30
CA PRO A 56 -7.32 5.60 12.44
C PRO A 56 -7.80 4.20 12.12
N SER A 57 -9.03 3.86 12.47
CA SER A 57 -9.55 2.52 12.15
C SER A 57 -9.73 2.34 10.64
N THR A 58 -10.14 3.39 9.96
CA THR A 58 -10.27 3.36 8.51
C THR A 58 -8.91 3.20 7.85
N LEU A 59 -7.92 3.92 8.35
CA LEU A 59 -6.57 3.80 7.81
C LEU A 59 -6.00 2.41 8.05
N THR A 60 -6.25 1.82 9.20
CA THR A 60 -5.85 0.45 9.48
C THR A 60 -6.45 -0.51 8.47
N HIS A 61 -7.72 -0.31 8.12
CA HIS A 61 -8.37 -1.13 7.11
C HIS A 61 -7.69 -0.97 5.74
N HIS A 62 -7.35 0.25 5.36
CA HIS A 62 -6.67 0.49 4.09
C HIS A 62 -5.29 -0.19 4.05
N PHE A 63 -4.56 -0.13 5.15
CA PHE A 63 -3.27 -0.82 5.22
C PHE A 63 -3.46 -2.33 5.10
N ARG A 64 -4.50 -2.87 5.70
CA ARG A 64 -4.75 -4.30 5.60
C ARG A 64 -5.05 -4.71 4.16
N VAL A 65 -5.88 -3.95 3.47
CA VAL A 65 -6.21 -4.24 2.07
C VAL A 65 -4.94 -4.23 1.22
N LEU A 66 -4.10 -3.22 1.39
CA LEU A 66 -2.84 -3.12 0.63
C LEU A 66 -1.89 -4.25 0.98
N ARG A 67 -1.81 -4.62 2.25
CA ARG A 67 -0.90 -5.69 2.68
C ARG A 67 -1.35 -7.04 2.14
N GLU A 68 -2.64 -7.31 2.22
CA GLU A 68 -3.16 -8.60 1.77
C GLU A 68 -3.09 -8.76 0.25
N ALA A 69 -3.09 -7.65 -0.48
CA ALA A 69 -2.90 -7.71 -1.93
C ALA A 69 -1.45 -7.87 -2.33
N GLY A 70 -0.52 -7.67 -1.39
CA GLY A 70 0.90 -7.80 -1.70
C GLY A 70 1.57 -6.50 -2.11
N ILE A 71 0.89 -5.37 -1.95
CA ILE A 71 1.43 -4.09 -2.38
C ILE A 71 2.39 -3.51 -1.37
N ILE A 72 2.10 -3.69 -0.08
CA ILE A 72 2.96 -3.18 0.98
C ILE A 72 3.40 -4.29 1.89
N ARG A 73 4.50 -4.03 2.58
CA ARG A 73 4.99 -4.87 3.66
C ARG A 73 5.03 -4.01 4.92
N GLN A 74 4.62 -4.59 6.03
CA GLN A 74 4.66 -3.89 7.30
C GLN A 74 5.44 -4.70 8.30
N ARG A 75 6.19 -4.01 9.17
CA ARG A 75 6.89 -4.66 10.26
C ARG A 75 6.70 -3.84 11.53
N GLU A 76 6.80 -4.50 12.65
CA GLU A 76 6.73 -3.81 13.93
C GLU A 76 8.11 -3.69 14.53
N ASP A 77 8.38 -2.53 15.10
CA ASP A 77 9.65 -2.26 15.74
C ASP A 77 9.34 -1.42 16.98
N GLY A 78 9.33 -2.06 18.14
CA GLY A 78 8.92 -1.40 19.36
C GLY A 78 7.47 -1.00 19.28
N ASN A 79 7.20 0.28 19.45
CA ASN A 79 5.85 0.79 19.42
C ASN A 79 5.41 1.22 18.04
N ARG A 80 6.27 1.09 17.05
CA ARG A 80 5.97 1.61 15.73
C ARG A 80 5.74 0.50 14.75
N ARG A 81 4.85 0.77 13.80
CA ARG A 81 4.62 -0.10 12.66
C ARG A 81 5.13 0.63 11.43
N TRP A 82 6.11 0.04 10.76
CA TRP A 82 6.71 0.61 9.57
C TRP A 82 6.12 -0.01 8.33
N THR A 83 5.89 0.80 7.32
CA THR A 83 5.27 0.38 6.07
C THR A 83 6.20 0.69 4.91
N MET A 84 6.35 -0.27 4.00
CA MET A 84 7.16 -0.07 2.80
C MET A 84 6.47 -0.71 1.61
N LEU A 85 6.77 -0.20 0.43
CA LEU A 85 6.19 -0.72 -0.80
C LEU A 85 6.98 -1.95 -1.23
N ARG A 86 6.29 -2.96 -1.73
CA ARG A 86 6.95 -4.18 -2.21
C ARG A 86 7.27 -4.04 -3.70
N ASP A 87 8.03 -3.01 -4.05
CA ASP A 87 8.36 -2.69 -5.44
C ASP A 87 8.97 -3.84 -6.19
N GLU A 88 9.93 -4.51 -5.59
CA GLU A 88 10.65 -5.57 -6.30
C GLU A 88 9.77 -6.76 -6.57
N ASP A 89 8.95 -7.13 -5.59
CA ASP A 89 8.04 -8.26 -5.77
C ASP A 89 6.99 -7.96 -6.81
N LEU A 90 6.47 -6.73 -6.80
CA LEU A 90 5.46 -6.33 -7.77
C LEU A 90 6.04 -6.26 -9.17
N ALA A 91 7.26 -5.75 -9.30
CA ALA A 91 7.91 -5.68 -10.60
C ALA A 91 8.24 -7.07 -11.15
N ALA A 92 8.58 -8.00 -10.26
CA ALA A 92 8.88 -9.36 -10.70
C ALA A 92 7.63 -10.09 -11.20
N ARG A 93 6.50 -9.90 -10.49
CA ARG A 93 5.27 -10.60 -10.87
C ARG A 93 4.53 -9.91 -12.00
N PHE A 94 4.47 -8.58 -11.98
CA PHE A 94 3.70 -7.82 -12.96
C PHE A 94 4.54 -6.64 -13.42
N PRO A 95 5.52 -6.88 -14.29
CA PRO A 95 6.43 -5.81 -14.73
C PRO A 95 5.68 -4.63 -15.32
N GLY A 96 5.94 -3.45 -14.78
CA GLY A 96 5.36 -2.23 -15.30
C GLY A 96 3.93 -1.92 -14.85
N LEU A 97 3.28 -2.84 -14.17
CA LEU A 97 1.87 -2.65 -13.82
C LEU A 97 1.70 -1.48 -12.85
N LEU A 98 2.44 -1.47 -11.74
CA LEU A 98 2.29 -0.42 -10.75
C LEU A 98 2.68 0.93 -11.34
N ASP A 99 3.76 0.98 -12.10
CA ASP A 99 4.18 2.22 -12.74
C ASP A 99 3.10 2.76 -13.67
N ALA A 100 2.47 1.89 -14.43
CA ALA A 100 1.43 2.30 -15.36
C ALA A 100 0.20 2.84 -14.60
N ILE A 101 -0.17 2.17 -13.52
CA ILE A 101 -1.32 2.62 -12.73
C ILE A 101 -1.03 3.97 -12.09
N VAL A 102 0.16 4.13 -11.51
CA VAL A 102 0.53 5.38 -10.87
C VAL A 102 0.55 6.52 -11.89
N ALA A 103 1.15 6.27 -13.06
CA ALA A 103 1.20 7.29 -14.11
C ALA A 103 -0.21 7.66 -14.59
N ALA A 104 -1.06 6.66 -14.78
CA ALA A 104 -2.43 6.91 -15.21
C ALA A 104 -3.22 7.69 -14.16
N TYR A 105 -3.03 7.34 -12.89
CA TYR A 105 -3.74 8.02 -11.82
C TYR A 105 -3.30 9.47 -11.71
N GLN A 106 -2.00 9.73 -11.77
CA GLN A 106 -1.49 11.10 -11.72
C GLN A 106 -1.89 11.89 -12.95
N GLY A 107 -1.84 11.27 -14.10
CA GLY A 107 -2.29 11.91 -15.33
C GLY A 107 -3.78 12.21 -15.31
N SER A 108 -4.58 11.27 -14.82
CA SER A 108 -6.02 11.49 -14.71
C SER A 108 -6.33 12.64 -13.76
N GLY A 109 -5.62 12.69 -12.63
CA GLY A 109 -5.82 13.79 -11.70
C GLY A 109 -5.49 15.13 -12.33
N LEU A 110 -4.38 15.21 -13.04
CA LEU A 110 -4.00 16.43 -13.72
C LEU A 110 -5.00 16.77 -14.82
N SER A 111 -5.39 15.78 -15.60
CA SER A 111 -6.35 16.00 -16.66
C SER A 111 -7.69 16.47 -16.13
N ALA A 112 -8.15 15.86 -15.06
CA ALA A 112 -9.40 16.26 -14.45
C ALA A 112 -9.33 17.70 -13.96
N SER A 113 -8.22 18.08 -13.35
CA SER A 113 -8.03 19.45 -12.91
C SER A 113 -8.04 20.42 -14.06
N ALA A 114 -7.34 20.07 -15.12
CA ALA A 114 -7.30 20.94 -16.30
C ALA A 114 -8.69 21.10 -16.92
N ARG A 115 -9.44 20.04 -16.97
CA ARG A 115 -10.77 20.12 -17.58
C ARG A 115 -11.73 20.92 -16.77
N ARG A 116 -11.54 20.97 -15.48
CA ARG A 116 -12.43 21.74 -14.63
C ARG A 116 -12.20 23.24 -14.71
N CYS A 117 -11.12 23.61 -15.26
CA CYS A 117 -10.80 25.03 -15.42
C CYS A 117 -11.57 25.68 -16.55
#